data_af9d86698ac60f92cd1f110a33a9127e
#
_entry.id   af9d86698ac60f92cd1f110a33a9127e
#
_cell.length_a   1.000
_cell.length_b   1.000
_cell.length_c   1.000
_cell.angle_alpha   90.00
_cell.angle_beta   90.00
_cell.angle_gamma   90.00
#
_symmetry.space_group_name_H-M   'P 1'
#
loop_
_entity.id
_entity.type
_entity.pdbx_description
1 polymer ?
#
loop_
_entity_poly.entity_id
_entity_poly.type
_entity_poly.pdbx_seq_one_letter_code
_entity_poly.pdbx_strand_id
1 'polypeptide(L)'
;MRKLFIISLCLGLSSFMMSAQELTSEAAYKAYMDSLSREFASTLSEWNRTIPPHFREAMRLEKEAEAHPELKDSLLAIAAKERKIGQSLRAPLQAEQDRIQEEQIATMERYALVFEEAFPYFRMRKQYTKDSLSVLLKKSSPAIRQSHTGKALKKYIKHNQLGEGGRFKIVRCYDVNEERFDWNQCKGKKVFLIHDGLWCMTHGMDNSALRQYLQHITESAPECLPLIFVDCETREELQENIEKYGLQEYLVVSEFQKDLGTLNWLYNDTSTPTCHYINEQGILVKTTEGINPEYLEKEFLKIK
;
A
#
# COMPACT_ATOMS: atom_id res chain seq x y z
N MET A 1 1.52 -17.56 -14.34
CA MET A 1 0.06 -17.60 -14.62
C MET A 1 -0.65 -16.93 -13.44
N ARG A 2 -1.04 -15.68 -13.60
CA ARG A 2 -1.75 -14.91 -12.59
C ARG A 2 -3.21 -15.37 -12.57
N LYS A 3 -3.64 -16.03 -11.51
CA LYS A 3 -5.05 -16.36 -11.31
C LYS A 3 -5.78 -15.05 -10.95
N LEU A 4 -6.60 -14.56 -11.87
CA LEU A 4 -7.62 -13.57 -11.61
C LEU A 4 -8.58 -14.13 -10.55
N PHE A 5 -8.61 -13.50 -9.38
CA PHE A 5 -9.72 -13.67 -8.45
C PHE A 5 -10.93 -12.90 -9.01
N ILE A 6 -11.72 -13.57 -9.83
CA ILE A 6 -13.07 -13.11 -10.17
C ILE A 6 -13.91 -13.52 -8.97
N ILE A 7 -14.27 -12.56 -8.14
CA ILE A 7 -15.32 -12.74 -7.12
C ILE A 7 -16.63 -12.84 -7.89
N SER A 8 -17.01 -14.08 -8.20
CA SER A 8 -18.32 -14.40 -8.75
C SER A 8 -19.35 -14.26 -7.63
N LEU A 9 -20.15 -13.22 -7.69
CA LEU A 9 -21.33 -13.04 -6.86
C LEU A 9 -22.43 -13.97 -7.40
N CYS A 10 -22.29 -15.28 -7.23
CA CYS A 10 -23.35 -16.25 -7.47
C CYS A 10 -23.74 -16.87 -6.14
N LEU A 11 -24.99 -16.63 -5.78
CA LEU A 11 -25.78 -17.31 -4.77
C LEU A 11 -25.46 -18.81 -4.70
N GLY A 12 -24.74 -19.21 -3.67
CA GLY A 12 -24.54 -20.60 -3.29
C GLY A 12 -24.62 -20.68 -1.78
N LEU A 13 -25.85 -20.79 -1.26
CA LEU A 13 -26.10 -21.20 0.11
C LEU A 13 -25.61 -22.65 0.27
N SER A 14 -24.47 -22.84 0.91
CA SER A 14 -24.13 -24.12 1.53
C SER A 14 -23.46 -23.87 2.88
N SER A 15 -24.21 -24.14 3.87
CA SER A 15 -23.96 -24.54 5.26
C SER A 15 -22.49 -24.70 5.66
N PHE A 16 -21.88 -23.64 6.22
CA PHE A 16 -20.94 -23.80 7.30
C PHE A 16 -21.50 -23.03 8.49
N MET A 17 -22.27 -23.76 9.34
CA MET A 17 -22.66 -23.28 10.66
C MET A 17 -21.46 -23.39 11.61
N MET A 18 -20.57 -22.41 11.55
CA MET A 18 -19.89 -21.97 12.77
C MET A 18 -20.69 -20.79 13.31
N SER A 19 -21.00 -20.81 14.57
CA SER A 19 -21.79 -19.80 15.29
C SER A 19 -21.02 -18.47 15.23
N ALA A 20 -21.12 -17.77 14.11
CA ALA A 20 -20.52 -16.46 13.97
C ALA A 20 -21.31 -15.51 14.86
N GLN A 21 -20.66 -15.05 15.90
CA GLN A 21 -21.15 -13.97 16.74
C GLN A 21 -21.55 -12.81 15.83
N GLU A 22 -22.81 -12.43 15.87
CA GLU A 22 -23.32 -11.32 15.06
C GLU A 22 -22.68 -10.04 15.59
N LEU A 23 -21.85 -9.40 14.77
CA LEU A 23 -21.19 -8.15 15.14
C LEU A 23 -22.20 -7.01 14.94
N THR A 24 -22.65 -6.44 16.05
CA THR A 24 -23.74 -5.46 16.06
C THR A 24 -23.27 -4.00 15.93
N SER A 25 -21.96 -3.75 16.00
CA SER A 25 -21.37 -2.41 15.88
C SER A 25 -20.02 -2.44 15.19
N GLU A 26 -19.63 -1.29 14.66
CA GLU A 26 -18.30 -1.10 14.04
C GLU A 26 -17.16 -1.33 15.04
N ALA A 27 -17.35 -0.89 16.30
CA ALA A 27 -16.38 -1.14 17.37
C ALA A 27 -16.22 -2.64 17.66
N ALA A 28 -17.32 -3.41 17.67
CA ALA A 28 -17.27 -4.86 17.83
C ALA A 28 -16.60 -5.53 16.62
N TYR A 29 -16.87 -5.06 15.40
CA TYR A 29 -16.19 -5.51 14.18
C TYR A 29 -14.68 -5.26 14.27
N LYS A 30 -14.26 -4.04 14.59
CA LYS A 30 -12.87 -3.67 14.72
C LYS A 30 -12.16 -4.53 15.78
N ALA A 31 -12.74 -4.66 16.96
CA ALA A 31 -12.18 -5.48 18.04
C ALA A 31 -12.00 -6.95 17.62
N TYR A 32 -12.94 -7.50 16.85
CA TYR A 32 -12.86 -8.85 16.31
C TYR A 32 -11.76 -8.99 15.27
N MET A 33 -11.66 -8.07 14.31
CA MET A 33 -10.61 -8.06 13.29
C MET A 33 -9.22 -7.89 13.91
N ASP A 34 -9.09 -7.03 14.93
CA ASP A 34 -7.85 -6.86 15.69
C ASP A 34 -7.47 -8.14 16.44
N SER A 35 -8.47 -8.91 16.92
CA SER A 35 -8.24 -10.22 17.55
C SER A 35 -7.66 -11.22 16.54
N LEU A 36 -8.27 -11.34 15.36
CA LEU A 36 -7.76 -12.20 14.28
C LEU A 36 -6.35 -11.78 13.83
N SER A 37 -6.10 -10.47 13.75
CA SER A 37 -4.78 -9.95 13.38
C SER A 37 -3.71 -10.30 14.42
N ARG A 38 -4.03 -10.25 15.72
CA ARG A 38 -3.12 -10.68 16.79
C ARG A 38 -2.86 -12.19 16.74
N GLU A 39 -3.89 -12.99 16.48
CA GLU A 39 -3.78 -14.44 16.33
C GLU A 39 -2.86 -14.79 15.16
N PHE A 40 -3.05 -14.13 14.00
CA PHE A 40 -2.18 -14.27 12.83
C PHE A 40 -0.73 -13.90 13.14
N ALA A 41 -0.50 -12.76 13.81
CA ALA A 41 0.84 -12.31 14.19
C ALA A 41 1.52 -13.28 15.15
N SER A 42 0.76 -13.88 16.07
CA SER A 42 1.25 -14.93 16.99
C SER A 42 1.70 -16.18 16.23
N THR A 43 0.86 -16.66 15.30
CA THR A 43 1.17 -17.84 14.46
C THR A 43 2.37 -17.57 13.55
N LEU A 44 2.48 -16.36 12.99
CA LEU A 44 3.63 -15.95 12.18
C LEU A 44 4.92 -15.86 13.01
N SER A 45 4.83 -15.37 14.26
CA SER A 45 5.95 -15.34 15.19
C SER A 45 6.44 -16.75 15.53
N GLU A 46 5.52 -17.68 15.78
CA GLU A 46 5.85 -19.07 16.01
C GLU A 46 6.49 -19.72 14.78
N TRP A 47 5.96 -19.48 13.59
CA TRP A 47 6.56 -19.89 12.32
C TRP A 47 8.01 -19.43 12.22
N ASN A 48 8.27 -18.16 12.43
CA ASN A 48 9.61 -17.57 12.33
C ASN A 48 10.58 -18.12 13.38
N ARG A 49 10.08 -18.48 14.55
CA ARG A 49 10.86 -19.06 15.63
C ARG A 49 11.21 -20.53 15.41
N THR A 50 10.28 -21.31 14.85
CA THR A 50 10.37 -22.78 14.83
C THR A 50 10.89 -23.35 13.52
N ILE A 51 10.44 -22.84 12.36
CA ILE A 51 10.73 -23.46 11.07
C ILE A 51 12.10 -23.09 10.49
N PRO A 52 12.45 -21.80 10.33
CA PRO A 52 13.72 -21.41 9.72
C PRO A 52 14.98 -21.94 10.41
N PRO A 53 15.03 -22.15 11.74
CA PRO A 53 16.20 -22.75 12.38
C PRO A 53 16.54 -24.14 11.83
N HIS A 54 15.55 -25.00 11.62
CA HIS A 54 15.76 -26.36 11.10
C HIS A 54 16.31 -26.33 9.67
N PHE A 55 15.80 -25.43 8.81
CA PHE A 55 16.33 -25.29 7.46
C PHE A 55 17.74 -24.70 7.45
N ARG A 56 18.03 -23.71 8.30
CA ARG A 56 19.39 -23.15 8.43
C ARG A 56 20.39 -24.19 8.90
N GLU A 57 20.00 -25.02 9.88
CA GLU A 57 20.86 -26.10 10.39
C GLU A 57 21.10 -27.16 9.32
N ALA A 58 20.06 -27.55 8.57
CA ALA A 58 20.22 -28.47 7.45
C ALA A 58 21.22 -27.93 6.40
N MET A 59 21.08 -26.65 6.01
CA MET A 59 22.00 -26.01 5.06
C MET A 59 23.44 -25.93 5.61
N ARG A 60 23.62 -25.66 6.90
CA ARG A 60 24.93 -25.65 7.57
C ARG A 60 25.60 -27.02 7.48
N LEU A 61 24.85 -28.09 7.81
CA LEU A 61 25.33 -29.46 7.77
C LEU A 61 25.66 -29.94 6.36
N GLU A 62 24.86 -29.57 5.36
CA GLU A 62 25.13 -29.87 3.96
C GLU A 62 26.45 -29.21 3.48
N LYS A 63 26.69 -27.96 3.88
CA LYS A 63 27.96 -27.28 3.57
C LYS A 63 29.16 -27.90 4.29
N GLU A 64 28.95 -28.34 5.54
CA GLU A 64 30.00 -29.03 6.31
C GLU A 64 30.34 -30.40 5.69
N ALA A 65 29.33 -31.10 5.15
CA ALA A 65 29.52 -32.37 4.45
C ALA A 65 30.37 -32.26 3.18
N GLU A 66 30.36 -31.08 2.52
CA GLU A 66 31.22 -30.79 1.38
C GLU A 66 32.69 -30.59 1.83
N ALA A 67 32.91 -30.02 3.00
CA ALA A 67 34.23 -29.77 3.55
C ALA A 67 34.87 -31.01 4.20
N HIS A 68 34.05 -31.99 4.62
CA HIS A 68 34.48 -33.18 5.35
C HIS A 68 33.97 -34.47 4.70
N PRO A 69 34.62 -34.96 3.62
CA PRO A 69 34.17 -36.15 2.88
C PRO A 69 34.03 -37.40 3.73
N GLU A 70 34.86 -37.53 4.77
CA GLU A 70 34.87 -38.69 5.68
C GLU A 70 33.61 -38.75 6.59
N LEU A 71 32.91 -37.60 6.78
CA LEU A 71 31.70 -37.47 7.60
C LEU A 71 30.46 -37.26 6.75
N LYS A 72 30.59 -37.21 5.45
CA LYS A 72 29.56 -36.75 4.49
C LYS A 72 28.23 -37.46 4.71
N ASP A 73 28.20 -38.78 4.72
CA ASP A 73 26.95 -39.54 4.82
C ASP A 73 26.22 -39.30 6.15
N SER A 74 26.99 -39.19 7.25
CA SER A 74 26.44 -38.89 8.55
C SER A 74 25.85 -37.51 8.65
N LEU A 75 26.55 -36.50 8.15
CA LEU A 75 26.10 -35.10 8.13
C LEU A 75 24.85 -34.90 7.25
N LEU A 76 24.82 -35.53 6.07
CA LEU A 76 23.65 -35.49 5.20
C LEU A 76 22.43 -36.20 5.81
N ALA A 77 22.63 -37.27 6.55
CA ALA A 77 21.54 -37.95 7.25
C ALA A 77 20.92 -37.07 8.34
N ILE A 78 21.75 -36.33 9.09
CA ILE A 78 21.28 -35.36 10.10
C ILE A 78 20.56 -34.17 9.40
N ALA A 79 21.12 -33.63 8.31
CA ALA A 79 20.50 -32.55 7.54
C ALA A 79 19.11 -32.95 7.01
N ALA A 80 18.98 -34.18 6.49
CA ALA A 80 17.70 -34.71 6.04
C ALA A 80 16.67 -34.83 7.17
N LYS A 81 17.10 -35.20 8.39
CA LYS A 81 16.26 -35.22 9.57
C LYS A 81 15.78 -33.82 9.96
N GLU A 82 16.66 -32.83 9.96
CA GLU A 82 16.32 -31.43 10.25
C GLU A 82 15.30 -30.89 9.23
N ARG A 83 15.51 -31.12 7.93
CA ARG A 83 14.53 -30.74 6.89
C ARG A 83 13.17 -31.39 7.12
N LYS A 84 13.14 -32.67 7.50
CA LYS A 84 11.89 -33.38 7.78
C LYS A 84 11.15 -32.78 8.99
N ILE A 85 11.88 -32.40 10.05
CA ILE A 85 11.30 -31.70 11.21
C ILE A 85 10.71 -30.37 10.75
N GLY A 86 11.47 -29.51 10.05
CA GLY A 86 10.98 -28.23 9.56
C GLY A 86 9.76 -28.38 8.65
N GLN A 87 9.72 -29.39 7.79
CA GLN A 87 8.56 -29.69 6.94
C GLN A 87 7.34 -30.14 7.75
N SER A 88 7.52 -30.96 8.78
CA SER A 88 6.41 -31.42 9.62
C SER A 88 5.77 -30.32 10.46
N LEU A 89 6.56 -29.31 10.85
CA LEU A 89 6.06 -28.13 11.58
C LEU A 89 5.34 -27.12 10.66
N ARG A 90 5.66 -27.14 9.37
CA ARG A 90 5.13 -26.17 8.41
C ARG A 90 3.62 -26.33 8.16
N ALA A 91 3.17 -27.55 7.94
CA ALA A 91 1.79 -27.80 7.52
C ALA A 91 0.73 -27.34 8.55
N PRO A 92 0.84 -27.64 9.86
CA PRO A 92 -0.14 -27.18 10.84
C PRO A 92 -0.13 -25.66 11.02
N LEU A 93 1.03 -24.99 10.99
CA LEU A 93 1.11 -23.55 11.13
C LEU A 93 0.57 -22.84 9.87
N GLN A 94 0.81 -23.40 8.68
CA GLN A 94 0.24 -22.88 7.45
C GLN A 94 -1.29 -23.02 7.43
N ALA A 95 -1.81 -24.17 7.84
CA ALA A 95 -3.25 -24.41 7.92
C ALA A 95 -3.94 -23.43 8.88
N GLU A 96 -3.29 -23.09 9.98
CA GLU A 96 -3.81 -22.12 10.94
C GLU A 96 -3.78 -20.69 10.38
N GLN A 97 -2.72 -20.30 9.69
CA GLN A 97 -2.65 -19.01 8.99
C GLN A 97 -3.76 -18.90 7.92
N ASP A 98 -3.93 -19.95 7.12
CA ASP A 98 -4.96 -19.99 6.07
C ASP A 98 -6.36 -19.86 6.68
N ARG A 99 -6.65 -20.59 7.78
CA ARG A 99 -7.93 -20.49 8.53
C ARG A 99 -8.19 -19.05 8.98
N ILE A 100 -7.21 -18.39 9.59
CA ILE A 100 -7.37 -17.02 10.10
C ILE A 100 -7.62 -16.06 8.93
N GLN A 101 -6.89 -16.20 7.83
CA GLN A 101 -7.08 -15.37 6.64
C GLN A 101 -8.44 -15.58 5.99
N GLU A 102 -8.90 -16.82 5.87
CA GLU A 102 -10.23 -17.13 5.36
C GLU A 102 -11.33 -16.51 6.24
N GLU A 103 -11.19 -16.55 7.56
CA GLU A 103 -12.11 -15.94 8.49
C GLU A 103 -12.11 -14.40 8.42
N GLN A 104 -10.94 -13.79 8.27
CA GLN A 104 -10.83 -12.34 8.03
C GLN A 104 -11.56 -11.93 6.75
N ILE A 105 -11.32 -12.65 5.64
CA ILE A 105 -11.97 -12.37 4.35
C ILE A 105 -13.48 -12.54 4.46
N ALA A 106 -13.97 -13.66 5.01
CA ALA A 106 -15.39 -13.93 5.17
C ALA A 106 -16.09 -12.88 6.04
N THR A 107 -15.40 -12.42 7.11
CA THR A 107 -15.92 -11.37 7.99
C THR A 107 -15.97 -10.02 7.27
N MET A 108 -14.92 -9.64 6.54
CA MET A 108 -14.93 -8.44 5.72
C MET A 108 -16.05 -8.45 4.67
N GLU A 109 -16.23 -9.55 3.95
CA GLU A 109 -17.28 -9.69 2.95
C GLU A 109 -18.68 -9.57 3.55
N ARG A 110 -18.92 -10.19 4.71
CA ARG A 110 -20.20 -10.15 5.43
C ARG A 110 -20.60 -8.73 5.80
N TYR A 111 -19.64 -7.93 6.28
CA TYR A 111 -19.87 -6.59 6.81
C TYR A 111 -19.50 -5.45 5.84
N ALA A 112 -19.06 -5.78 4.62
CA ALA A 112 -18.57 -4.83 3.63
C ALA A 112 -19.56 -3.71 3.25
N LEU A 113 -20.86 -3.94 3.42
CA LEU A 113 -21.89 -2.94 3.15
C LEU A 113 -22.52 -2.37 4.44
N VAL A 114 -22.06 -2.80 5.59
CA VAL A 114 -22.61 -2.45 6.91
C VAL A 114 -21.70 -1.45 7.64
N PHE A 115 -20.41 -1.76 7.75
CA PHE A 115 -19.41 -0.99 8.49
C PHE A 115 -18.40 -0.33 7.55
N GLU A 116 -17.96 0.90 7.89
CA GLU A 116 -16.99 1.65 7.10
C GLU A 116 -15.63 0.95 7.06
N GLU A 117 -15.16 0.47 8.19
CA GLU A 117 -13.89 -0.26 8.31
C GLU A 117 -13.86 -1.54 7.44
N ALA A 118 -15.02 -2.16 7.18
CA ALA A 118 -15.13 -3.31 6.29
C ALA A 118 -15.32 -2.93 4.82
N PHE A 119 -15.53 -1.65 4.49
CA PHE A 119 -15.91 -1.19 3.16
C PHE A 119 -14.70 -1.06 2.23
N PRO A 120 -14.39 -2.06 1.37
CA PRO A 120 -13.12 -2.10 0.63
C PRO A 120 -13.18 -1.33 -0.70
N TYR A 121 -14.38 -0.93 -1.14
CA TYR A 121 -14.63 -0.59 -2.54
C TYR A 121 -13.94 0.70 -3.01
N PHE A 122 -13.60 1.62 -2.12
CA PHE A 122 -12.79 2.77 -2.53
C PHE A 122 -11.33 2.36 -2.83
N ARG A 123 -10.74 1.51 -2.01
CA ARG A 123 -9.37 1.00 -2.24
C ARG A 123 -9.30 0.09 -3.47
N MET A 124 -10.34 -0.71 -3.70
CA MET A 124 -10.43 -1.66 -4.81
C MET A 124 -11.10 -1.07 -6.07
N ARG A 125 -11.33 0.24 -6.13
CA ARG A 125 -12.14 0.90 -7.17
C ARG A 125 -11.73 0.61 -8.62
N LYS A 126 -10.43 0.37 -8.86
CA LYS A 126 -9.91 0.01 -10.20
C LYS A 126 -10.42 -1.35 -10.70
N GLN A 127 -10.91 -2.20 -9.80
CA GLN A 127 -11.38 -3.56 -10.13
C GLN A 127 -12.86 -3.59 -10.53
N TYR A 128 -13.58 -2.48 -10.39
CA TYR A 128 -15.01 -2.37 -10.61
C TYR A 128 -15.34 -1.30 -11.64
N THR A 129 -16.47 -1.48 -12.34
CA THR A 129 -17.07 -0.40 -13.14
C THR A 129 -17.70 0.65 -12.23
N LYS A 130 -17.80 1.89 -12.68
CA LYS A 130 -18.48 2.95 -11.94
C LYS A 130 -19.94 2.63 -11.63
N ASP A 131 -20.60 1.95 -12.55
CA ASP A 131 -22.01 1.50 -12.37
C ASP A 131 -22.10 0.47 -11.24
N SER A 132 -21.21 -0.51 -11.22
CA SER A 132 -21.13 -1.49 -10.13
C SER A 132 -20.84 -0.82 -8.79
N LEU A 133 -19.89 0.10 -8.73
CA LEU A 133 -19.58 0.87 -7.52
C LEU A 133 -20.77 1.74 -7.07
N SER A 134 -21.51 2.33 -8.02
CA SER A 134 -22.74 3.08 -7.70
C SER A 134 -23.80 2.21 -7.06
N VAL A 135 -24.00 0.99 -7.57
CA VAL A 135 -24.94 0.01 -6.99
C VAL A 135 -24.50 -0.40 -5.59
N LEU A 136 -23.21 -0.72 -5.39
CA LEU A 136 -22.67 -1.11 -4.09
C LEU A 136 -22.81 0.03 -3.07
N LEU A 137 -22.47 1.27 -3.45
CA LEU A 137 -22.62 2.43 -2.58
C LEU A 137 -24.10 2.70 -2.21
N LYS A 138 -25.04 2.51 -3.14
CA LYS A 138 -26.48 2.63 -2.84
C LYS A 138 -26.98 1.56 -1.86
N LYS A 139 -26.45 0.34 -1.96
CA LYS A 139 -26.78 -0.79 -1.07
C LYS A 139 -26.10 -0.69 0.29
N SER A 140 -25.03 0.09 0.44
CA SER A 140 -24.34 0.22 1.71
C SER A 140 -25.18 0.98 2.76
N SER A 141 -24.80 0.85 4.02
CA SER A 141 -25.46 1.52 5.15
C SER A 141 -25.43 3.05 4.99
N PRO A 142 -26.37 3.79 5.63
CA PRO A 142 -26.32 5.23 5.67
C PRO A 142 -25.01 5.78 6.26
N ALA A 143 -24.44 5.10 7.25
CA ALA A 143 -23.15 5.45 7.86
C ALA A 143 -22.05 5.46 6.79
N ILE A 144 -21.88 4.38 6.02
CA ILE A 144 -20.91 4.31 4.92
C ILE A 144 -21.13 5.43 3.90
N ARG A 145 -22.38 5.65 3.45
CA ARG A 145 -22.68 6.69 2.45
C ARG A 145 -22.32 8.11 2.91
N GLN A 146 -22.36 8.35 4.22
CA GLN A 146 -22.06 9.66 4.85
C GLN A 146 -20.59 9.77 5.30
N SER A 147 -19.88 8.66 5.39
CA SER A 147 -18.47 8.62 5.79
C SER A 147 -17.56 9.33 4.79
N HIS A 148 -16.32 9.53 5.16
CA HIS A 148 -15.29 10.09 4.28
C HIS A 148 -15.04 9.17 3.08
N THR A 149 -14.91 7.85 3.32
CA THR A 149 -14.72 6.83 2.28
C THR A 149 -15.88 6.79 1.29
N GLY A 150 -17.12 6.80 1.78
CA GLY A 150 -18.32 6.83 0.92
C GLY A 150 -18.42 8.11 0.09
N LYS A 151 -18.06 9.26 0.67
CA LYS A 151 -18.01 10.55 -0.05
C LYS A 151 -16.91 10.56 -1.12
N ALA A 152 -15.72 10.01 -0.82
CA ALA A 152 -14.63 9.89 -1.79
C ALA A 152 -15.01 8.97 -2.95
N LEU A 153 -15.63 7.82 -2.65
CA LEU A 153 -16.15 6.90 -3.68
C LEU A 153 -17.21 7.58 -4.56
N LYS A 154 -18.11 8.37 -3.97
CA LYS A 154 -19.12 9.13 -4.72
C LYS A 154 -18.47 10.16 -5.64
N LYS A 155 -17.40 10.85 -5.21
CA LYS A 155 -16.61 11.76 -6.06
C LYS A 155 -15.98 10.99 -7.21
N TYR A 156 -15.34 9.86 -6.94
CA TYR A 156 -14.73 8.99 -7.95
C TYR A 156 -15.74 8.54 -9.02
N ILE A 157 -16.92 8.08 -8.61
CA ILE A 157 -17.99 7.65 -9.52
C ILE A 157 -18.45 8.80 -10.40
N LYS A 158 -18.65 9.98 -9.80
CA LYS A 158 -19.23 11.15 -10.49
C LYS A 158 -18.28 11.78 -11.50
N HIS A 159 -16.98 11.77 -11.26
CA HIS A 159 -16.00 12.49 -12.08
C HIS A 159 -15.22 11.54 -12.98
N ASN A 160 -14.87 12.00 -14.18
CA ASN A 160 -13.88 11.31 -15.00
C ASN A 160 -12.51 11.48 -14.35
N GLN A 161 -11.78 10.36 -14.26
CA GLN A 161 -10.42 10.38 -13.78
C GLN A 161 -9.53 11.08 -14.82
N LEU A 162 -8.54 11.82 -14.31
CA LEU A 162 -7.53 12.47 -15.12
C LEU A 162 -6.37 11.51 -15.34
N GLY A 163 -5.81 11.54 -16.52
CA GLY A 163 -4.69 10.68 -16.90
C GLY A 163 -3.69 11.42 -17.76
N GLU A 164 -2.72 10.66 -18.26
CA GLU A 164 -1.66 11.14 -19.14
C GLU A 164 -2.22 11.85 -20.38
N GLY A 165 -1.56 12.93 -20.80
CA GLY A 165 -1.98 13.81 -21.89
C GLY A 165 -2.98 14.90 -21.49
N GLY A 166 -3.58 14.80 -20.30
CA GLY A 166 -4.51 15.79 -19.78
C GLY A 166 -3.82 16.92 -19.00
N ARG A 167 -4.50 18.06 -18.88
CA ARG A 167 -4.01 19.16 -18.03
C ARG A 167 -4.13 18.75 -16.56
N PHE A 168 -3.03 18.91 -15.80
CA PHE A 168 -3.05 18.68 -14.37
C PHE A 168 -3.97 19.69 -13.67
N LYS A 169 -4.95 19.20 -12.95
CA LYS A 169 -5.83 20.03 -12.14
C LYS A 169 -5.18 20.30 -10.79
N ILE A 170 -5.15 21.58 -10.46
CA ILE A 170 -4.65 22.07 -9.17
C ILE A 170 -5.45 21.43 -8.02
N VAL A 171 -4.72 20.82 -7.12
CA VAL A 171 -5.25 20.24 -5.88
C VAL A 171 -5.17 21.30 -4.78
N ARG A 172 -6.21 21.41 -3.97
CA ARG A 172 -6.18 22.31 -2.82
C ARG A 172 -5.40 21.62 -1.69
N CYS A 173 -4.16 22.04 -1.49
CA CYS A 173 -3.27 21.50 -0.46
C CYS A 173 -2.62 22.63 0.34
N TYR A 174 -1.99 22.25 1.44
CA TYR A 174 -1.43 23.14 2.44
C TYR A 174 -0.03 22.66 2.82
N ASP A 175 0.81 23.60 3.21
CA ASP A 175 2.13 23.29 3.79
C ASP A 175 2.02 23.00 5.29
N VAL A 176 3.17 22.83 5.94
CA VAL A 176 3.28 22.57 7.38
C VAL A 176 2.82 23.76 8.25
N ASN A 177 2.71 24.97 7.70
CA ASN A 177 2.21 26.14 8.41
C ASN A 177 0.70 26.32 8.22
N GLU A 178 0.03 25.33 7.57
CA GLU A 178 -1.37 25.41 7.13
C GLU A 178 -1.63 26.55 6.13
N GLU A 179 -0.57 27.06 5.50
CA GLU A 179 -0.70 28.02 4.43
C GLU A 179 -1.06 27.28 3.14
N ARG A 180 -2.01 27.85 2.40
CA ARG A 180 -2.43 27.27 1.13
C ARG A 180 -1.29 27.32 0.13
N PHE A 181 -0.91 26.17 -0.41
CA PHE A 181 0.13 26.06 -1.42
C PHE A 181 -0.22 26.88 -2.67
N ASP A 182 0.70 27.76 -3.07
CA ASP A 182 0.55 28.58 -4.27
C ASP A 182 1.10 27.83 -5.49
N TRP A 183 0.20 27.26 -6.28
CA TRP A 183 0.54 26.55 -7.52
C TRP A 183 1.15 27.44 -8.60
N ASN A 184 1.15 28.79 -8.45
CA ASN A 184 1.88 29.66 -9.39
C ASN A 184 3.39 29.38 -9.36
N GLN A 185 3.93 28.83 -8.27
CA GLN A 185 5.32 28.41 -8.19
C GLN A 185 5.68 27.30 -9.19
N CYS A 186 4.70 26.51 -9.63
CA CYS A 186 4.87 25.43 -10.60
C CYS A 186 4.73 25.91 -12.05
N LYS A 187 4.24 27.14 -12.27
CA LYS A 187 3.94 27.65 -13.62
C LYS A 187 5.21 27.80 -14.45
N GLY A 188 5.22 27.18 -15.61
CA GLY A 188 6.35 27.21 -16.54
C GLY A 188 7.53 26.32 -16.12
N LYS A 189 7.36 25.50 -15.09
CA LYS A 189 8.38 24.53 -14.64
C LYS A 189 7.91 23.11 -14.93
N LYS A 190 8.86 22.20 -15.06
CA LYS A 190 8.61 20.76 -14.91
C LYS A 190 8.33 20.48 -13.45
N VAL A 191 7.31 19.69 -13.14
CA VAL A 191 6.99 19.28 -11.77
C VAL A 191 7.09 17.78 -11.68
N PHE A 192 7.92 17.31 -10.75
CA PHE A 192 8.01 15.94 -10.34
C PHE A 192 7.26 15.79 -9.03
N LEU A 193 5.99 15.41 -9.10
CA LEU A 193 5.13 15.22 -7.93
C LEU A 193 5.22 13.78 -7.45
N ILE A 194 5.61 13.61 -6.20
CA ILE A 194 5.65 12.32 -5.49
C ILE A 194 4.46 12.30 -4.53
N HIS A 195 3.55 11.37 -4.76
CA HIS A 195 2.39 11.19 -3.88
C HIS A 195 2.63 10.03 -2.94
N ASP A 196 2.82 10.36 -1.67
CA ASP A 196 3.01 9.46 -0.53
C ASP A 196 4.16 8.43 -0.69
N GLY A 197 4.14 7.38 0.13
CA GLY A 197 5.08 6.25 0.00
C GLY A 197 6.52 6.54 0.42
N LEU A 198 6.77 7.57 1.20
CA LEU A 198 8.11 7.93 1.70
C LEU A 198 8.80 6.75 2.39
N TRP A 199 8.04 5.99 3.19
CA TRP A 199 8.54 4.78 3.84
C TRP A 199 8.94 3.70 2.83
N CYS A 200 8.14 3.48 1.80
CA CYS A 200 8.43 2.51 0.75
C CYS A 200 9.69 2.88 -0.04
N MET A 201 9.89 4.17 -0.31
CA MET A 201 11.05 4.68 -1.04
C MET A 201 12.35 4.54 -0.24
N THR A 202 12.27 4.63 1.06
CA THR A 202 13.44 4.46 1.94
C THR A 202 13.66 3.01 2.36
N HIS A 203 12.73 2.09 2.06
CA HIS A 203 12.72 0.69 2.51
C HIS A 203 12.92 0.55 4.04
N GLY A 204 12.56 1.59 4.80
CA GLY A 204 12.73 1.64 6.24
C GLY A 204 14.18 1.62 6.75
N MET A 205 15.18 1.73 5.84
CA MET A 205 16.59 1.63 6.21
C MET A 205 17.25 3.00 6.38
N ASP A 206 17.51 3.69 5.29
CA ASP A 206 18.21 4.98 5.34
C ASP A 206 17.45 6.05 4.54
N ASN A 207 16.99 7.07 5.25
CA ASN A 207 16.31 8.21 4.65
C ASN A 207 17.23 9.07 3.78
N SER A 208 18.54 8.85 3.84
CA SER A 208 19.52 9.61 3.05
C SER A 208 19.37 9.36 1.55
N ALA A 209 19.01 8.16 1.14
CA ALA A 209 18.88 7.80 -0.28
C ALA A 209 17.83 8.65 -1.02
N LEU A 210 16.66 8.87 -0.40
CA LEU A 210 15.63 9.75 -0.97
C LEU A 210 16.15 11.19 -1.08
N ARG A 211 16.76 11.72 -0.04
CA ARG A 211 17.31 13.09 -0.04
C ARG A 211 18.41 13.26 -1.07
N GLN A 212 19.35 12.33 -1.15
CA GLN A 212 20.41 12.35 -2.17
C GLN A 212 19.83 12.33 -3.58
N TYR A 213 18.79 11.55 -3.80
CA TYR A 213 18.13 11.49 -5.09
C TYR A 213 17.41 12.81 -5.43
N LEU A 214 16.67 13.38 -4.50
CA LEU A 214 16.00 14.67 -4.68
C LEU A 214 17.02 15.80 -4.89
N GLN A 215 18.12 15.81 -4.15
CA GLN A 215 19.23 16.74 -4.31
C GLN A 215 19.85 16.61 -5.71
N HIS A 216 20.15 15.38 -6.15
CA HIS A 216 20.65 15.13 -7.51
C HIS A 216 19.72 15.72 -8.59
N ILE A 217 18.40 15.51 -8.46
CA ILE A 217 17.43 16.09 -9.40
C ILE A 217 17.46 17.63 -9.38
N THR A 218 17.48 18.23 -8.21
CA THR A 218 17.48 19.68 -8.04
C THR A 218 18.76 20.32 -8.61
N GLU A 219 19.92 19.69 -8.42
CA GLU A 219 21.20 20.16 -8.93
C GLU A 219 21.35 19.95 -10.43
N SER A 220 20.88 18.80 -10.95
CA SER A 220 21.03 18.43 -12.36
C SER A 220 19.99 19.05 -13.27
N ALA A 221 18.83 19.39 -12.74
CA ALA A 221 17.69 19.96 -13.48
C ALA A 221 16.98 21.06 -12.67
N PRO A 222 17.61 22.25 -12.50
CA PRO A 222 17.05 23.34 -11.68
C PRO A 222 15.71 23.89 -12.20
N GLU A 223 15.33 23.58 -13.43
CA GLU A 223 14.02 23.87 -13.99
C GLU A 223 12.93 22.88 -13.50
N CYS A 224 13.31 21.78 -12.85
CA CYS A 224 12.39 20.82 -12.26
C CYS A 224 12.10 21.18 -10.80
N LEU A 225 10.84 21.13 -10.44
CA LEU A 225 10.36 21.35 -9.08
C LEU A 225 9.91 19.99 -8.49
N PRO A 226 10.69 19.39 -7.60
CA PRO A 226 10.20 18.27 -6.79
C PRO A 226 9.11 18.76 -5.84
N LEU A 227 7.95 18.12 -5.85
CA LEU A 227 6.82 18.40 -4.97
C LEU A 227 6.40 17.10 -4.29
N ILE A 228 6.46 17.06 -2.99
CA ILE A 228 6.12 15.89 -2.20
C ILE A 228 4.72 16.10 -1.60
N PHE A 229 3.83 15.20 -1.92
CA PHE A 229 2.46 15.21 -1.45
C PHE A 229 2.29 14.07 -0.42
N VAL A 230 2.06 14.42 0.85
CA VAL A 230 1.96 13.44 1.94
C VAL A 230 0.49 13.23 2.29
N ASP A 231 0.07 11.97 2.30
CA ASP A 231 -1.24 11.55 2.76
C ASP A 231 -1.26 11.47 4.29
N CYS A 232 -1.69 12.55 4.95
CA CYS A 232 -1.83 12.64 6.40
C CYS A 232 -3.15 13.34 6.77
N GLU A 233 -3.55 13.21 8.02
CA GLU A 233 -4.80 13.81 8.53
C GLU A 233 -4.56 15.14 9.21
N THR A 234 -3.37 15.33 9.80
CA THR A 234 -3.06 16.50 10.62
C THR A 234 -1.76 17.16 10.22
N ARG A 235 -1.60 18.41 10.68
CA ARG A 235 -0.37 19.17 10.54
C ARG A 235 0.80 18.50 11.28
N GLU A 236 0.53 17.97 12.46
CA GLU A 236 1.52 17.30 13.29
C GLU A 236 2.09 16.08 12.57
N GLU A 237 1.23 15.27 11.93
CA GLU A 237 1.68 14.15 11.10
C GLU A 237 2.52 14.62 9.91
N LEU A 238 2.17 15.74 9.27
CA LEU A 238 2.95 16.32 8.19
C LEU A 238 4.34 16.75 8.69
N GLN A 239 4.40 17.44 9.83
CA GLN A 239 5.65 17.86 10.46
C GLN A 239 6.53 16.65 10.83
N GLU A 240 5.94 15.63 11.45
CA GLU A 240 6.66 14.40 11.79
C GLU A 240 7.26 13.71 10.54
N ASN A 241 6.51 13.67 9.44
CA ASN A 241 7.03 13.12 8.17
C ASN A 241 8.19 13.98 7.62
N ILE A 242 8.06 15.31 7.63
CA ILE A 242 9.14 16.21 7.18
C ILE A 242 10.41 15.98 8.01
N GLU A 243 10.31 15.91 9.32
CA GLU A 243 11.44 15.70 10.23
C GLU A 243 12.04 14.30 10.06
N LYS A 244 11.22 13.27 10.08
CA LYS A 244 11.62 11.87 9.97
C LYS A 244 12.40 11.59 8.68
N TYR A 245 11.96 12.17 7.56
CA TYR A 245 12.58 11.94 6.25
C TYR A 245 13.57 13.03 5.84
N GLY A 246 13.76 14.07 6.69
CA GLY A 246 14.70 15.17 6.43
C GLY A 246 14.35 16.01 5.21
N LEU A 247 13.07 16.38 5.08
CA LEU A 247 12.51 17.04 3.89
C LEU A 247 12.32 18.55 4.04
N GLN A 248 12.97 19.18 5.04
CA GLN A 248 12.79 20.60 5.38
C GLN A 248 13.12 21.55 4.24
N GLU A 249 14.00 21.15 3.31
CA GLU A 249 14.43 21.95 2.16
C GLU A 249 13.56 21.75 0.91
N TYR A 250 12.57 20.86 0.98
CA TYR A 250 11.70 20.52 -0.15
C TYR A 250 10.29 21.06 0.05
N LEU A 251 9.57 21.20 -1.06
CA LEU A 251 8.15 21.53 -1.01
C LEU A 251 7.36 20.28 -0.62
N VAL A 252 6.82 20.30 0.59
CA VAL A 252 6.00 19.21 1.13
C VAL A 252 4.63 19.74 1.47
N VAL A 253 3.60 19.11 0.96
CA VAL A 253 2.21 19.54 1.11
C VAL A 253 1.28 18.38 1.43
N SER A 254 0.09 18.68 1.96
CA SER A 254 -0.99 17.72 2.19
C SER A 254 -2.37 18.34 1.96
N GLU A 255 -3.36 17.51 1.63
CA GLU A 255 -4.79 17.88 1.70
C GLU A 255 -5.38 17.68 3.10
N PHE A 256 -4.64 17.08 4.02
CA PHE A 256 -5.13 16.60 5.34
C PHE A 256 -6.36 15.69 5.19
N GLN A 257 -6.35 14.83 4.16
CA GLN A 257 -7.39 13.83 3.84
C GLN A 257 -6.72 12.50 3.51
N LYS A 258 -6.20 11.83 4.53
CA LYS A 258 -5.46 10.57 4.37
C LYS A 258 -6.22 9.56 3.50
N ASP A 259 -5.54 8.99 2.51
CA ASP A 259 -6.05 7.99 1.55
C ASP A 259 -7.31 8.40 0.75
N LEU A 260 -7.89 9.58 0.98
CA LEU A 260 -9.17 10.00 0.42
C LEU A 260 -9.11 11.34 -0.31
N GLY A 261 -7.91 11.88 -0.47
CA GLY A 261 -7.62 13.16 -1.11
C GLY A 261 -7.92 13.18 -2.61
N THR A 262 -7.72 14.34 -3.21
CA THR A 262 -8.01 14.55 -4.63
C THR A 262 -7.15 13.67 -5.53
N LEU A 263 -5.89 13.44 -5.18
CA LEU A 263 -5.02 12.55 -5.95
C LEU A 263 -5.58 11.14 -5.97
N ASN A 264 -6.10 10.63 -4.85
CA ASN A 264 -6.67 9.30 -4.78
C ASN A 264 -7.91 9.12 -5.67
N TRP A 265 -8.90 10.04 -5.61
CA TRP A 265 -10.14 9.83 -6.37
C TRP A 265 -10.14 10.45 -7.77
N LEU A 266 -9.37 11.53 -8.04
CA LEU A 266 -9.36 12.20 -9.34
C LEU A 266 -8.29 11.65 -10.28
N TYR A 267 -7.10 11.33 -9.76
CA TYR A 267 -5.99 10.72 -10.53
C TYR A 267 -5.96 9.20 -10.38
N ASN A 268 -6.81 8.67 -9.51
CA ASN A 268 -6.94 7.23 -9.27
C ASN A 268 -5.68 6.59 -8.69
N ASP A 269 -4.95 7.34 -7.86
CA ASP A 269 -3.78 6.83 -7.16
C ASP A 269 -4.21 5.77 -6.15
N THR A 270 -3.68 4.56 -6.30
CA THR A 270 -3.99 3.41 -5.45
C THR A 270 -2.74 2.73 -4.91
N SER A 271 -1.59 3.13 -5.44
CA SER A 271 -0.27 2.62 -5.05
C SER A 271 0.54 3.74 -4.43
N THR A 272 1.37 3.43 -3.46
CA THR A 272 2.30 4.37 -2.83
C THR A 272 3.72 3.87 -2.98
N PRO A 273 4.65 4.71 -3.44
CA PRO A 273 4.43 6.03 -4.00
C PRO A 273 3.81 5.99 -5.40
N THR A 274 2.99 6.99 -5.73
CA THR A 274 2.63 7.30 -7.13
C THR A 274 3.36 8.56 -7.55
N CYS A 275 4.01 8.55 -8.71
CA CYS A 275 4.74 9.69 -9.23
C CYS A 275 4.07 10.27 -10.47
N HIS A 276 3.84 11.58 -10.47
CA HIS A 276 3.28 12.31 -11.59
C HIS A 276 4.32 13.25 -12.19
N TYR A 277 4.48 13.18 -13.50
CA TYR A 277 5.42 13.99 -14.27
C TYR A 277 4.62 15.02 -15.06
N ILE A 278 4.76 16.30 -14.70
CA ILE A 278 3.97 17.39 -15.24
C ILE A 278 4.93 18.35 -15.97
N ASN A 279 4.69 18.59 -17.26
CA ASN A 279 5.55 19.46 -18.06
C ASN A 279 5.29 20.96 -17.79
N GLU A 280 6.08 21.82 -18.41
CA GLU A 280 6.02 23.28 -18.26
C GLU A 280 4.68 23.89 -18.69
N GLN A 281 3.92 23.19 -19.52
CA GLN A 281 2.57 23.57 -19.97
C GLN A 281 1.49 23.12 -18.96
N GLY A 282 1.88 22.42 -17.88
CA GLY A 282 0.97 21.86 -16.89
C GLY A 282 0.22 20.61 -17.38
N ILE A 283 0.79 19.89 -18.35
CA ILE A 283 0.23 18.62 -18.83
C ILE A 283 0.85 17.47 -18.06
N LEU A 284 0.03 16.56 -17.54
CA LEU A 284 0.47 15.30 -16.96
C LEU A 284 0.98 14.39 -18.09
N VAL A 285 2.29 14.27 -18.23
CA VAL A 285 2.90 13.52 -19.32
C VAL A 285 3.09 12.04 -19.00
N LYS A 286 3.24 11.71 -17.70
CA LYS A 286 3.43 10.33 -17.23
C LYS A 286 2.97 10.18 -15.81
N THR A 287 2.50 8.99 -15.47
CA THR A 287 2.29 8.52 -14.08
C THR A 287 2.98 7.16 -13.92
N THR A 288 3.70 6.97 -12.81
CA THR A 288 4.36 5.69 -12.49
C THR A 288 4.04 5.26 -11.06
N GLU A 289 3.99 3.94 -10.84
CA GLU A 289 4.02 3.36 -9.50
C GLU A 289 5.49 3.26 -9.08
N GLY A 290 5.87 4.01 -8.04
CA GLY A 290 7.26 4.21 -7.66
C GLY A 290 8.01 5.23 -8.52
N ILE A 291 9.19 5.62 -8.04
CA ILE A 291 10.11 6.46 -8.81
C ILE A 291 10.69 5.60 -9.94
N ASN A 292 10.64 6.12 -11.15
CA ASN A 292 11.31 5.54 -12.32
C ASN A 292 12.50 6.45 -12.72
N PRO A 293 13.73 6.19 -12.22
CA PRO A 293 14.87 7.03 -12.49
C PRO A 293 15.20 7.15 -13.98
N GLU A 294 15.11 6.05 -14.72
CA GLU A 294 15.40 6.06 -16.15
C GLU A 294 14.48 7.01 -16.91
N TYR A 295 13.17 6.92 -16.67
CA TYR A 295 12.21 7.83 -17.29
C TYR A 295 12.42 9.27 -16.82
N LEU A 296 12.54 9.49 -15.51
CA LEU A 296 12.69 10.84 -14.95
C LEU A 296 13.93 11.53 -15.53
N GLU A 297 15.09 10.91 -15.48
CA GLU A 297 16.35 11.53 -15.86
C GLU A 297 16.50 11.64 -17.38
N LYS A 298 16.30 10.55 -18.13
CA LYS A 298 16.60 10.50 -19.58
C LYS A 298 15.49 11.07 -20.44
N GLU A 299 14.22 10.78 -20.10
CA GLU A 299 13.10 11.16 -20.96
C GLU A 299 12.44 12.47 -20.51
N PHE A 300 12.17 12.61 -19.22
CA PHE A 300 11.45 13.78 -18.69
C PHE A 300 12.39 14.98 -18.49
N LEU A 301 13.49 14.82 -17.78
CA LEU A 301 14.45 15.88 -17.47
C LEU A 301 15.50 16.06 -18.57
N LYS A 302 15.83 14.99 -19.29
CA LYS A 302 16.88 14.97 -20.34
C LYS A 302 18.28 15.29 -19.78
N ILE A 303 18.55 14.81 -18.58
CA ILE A 303 19.88 14.86 -17.96
C ILE A 303 20.83 14.02 -18.82
N LYS A 304 21.99 14.58 -19.19
CA LYS A 304 23.00 13.94 -20.06
C LYS A 304 23.94 13.04 -19.27
#